data_9509ba8e96987219905d7272392c0b3d
#
_entry.id   9509ba8e96987219905d7272392c0b3d
#
_cell.length_a   1.000
_cell.length_b   1.000
_cell.length_c   1.000
_cell.angle_alpha   90.00
_cell.angle_beta   90.00
_cell.angle_gamma   90.00
#
_symmetry.space_group_name_H-M   'P 1'
#
loop_
_entity.id
_entity.type
_entity.pdbx_description
1 polymer ?
#
loop_
_entity_poly.entity_id
_entity_poly.type
_entity_poly.pdbx_seq_one_letter_code
_entity_poly.pdbx_strand_id
1 'polypeptide(L)'
;EDLARYASFNGILFHDDAVLTDVDDAGQDTTRQKSQLLIGFTRTLSQAVKNIRGPQIKTARNMFALPILQPESEAWFAQNLDDFLSAYDWTVPMAMPLMESVPAEESNAWLTRLVKAVAVRPGALNKTIFELQARDWAQKPQRAVADERLVEWMQVLQLNGIKNYGYYPDDFINNQPDMSRIRPEFSSYWYPDND
;
A
#
# COMPACT_ATOMS: atom_id res chain seq x y z
N GLU A 1 2.78 3.93 -23.25
CA GLU A 1 2.49 2.85 -24.22
C GLU A 1 3.71 1.95 -24.44
N ASP A 2 4.94 2.49 -24.52
CA ASP A 2 6.14 1.71 -24.84
C ASP A 2 6.43 0.60 -23.82
N LEU A 3 6.31 0.89 -22.53
CA LEU A 3 6.40 -0.15 -21.49
C LEU A 3 5.39 -1.29 -21.71
N ALA A 4 4.17 -0.96 -22.11
CA ALA A 4 3.15 -1.97 -22.37
C ALA A 4 3.47 -2.84 -23.60
N ARG A 5 4.21 -2.31 -24.57
CA ARG A 5 4.59 -3.04 -25.79
C ARG A 5 5.81 -3.92 -25.55
N TYR A 6 6.81 -3.45 -24.83
CA TYR A 6 8.14 -4.05 -24.78
C TYR A 6 8.50 -4.72 -23.45
N ALA A 7 7.79 -4.42 -22.36
CA ALA A 7 8.01 -5.07 -21.07
C ALA A 7 6.97 -6.16 -20.80
N SER A 8 7.39 -7.22 -20.09
CA SER A 8 6.47 -8.28 -19.63
C SER A 8 6.05 -7.98 -18.20
N PHE A 9 4.74 -7.76 -17.96
CA PHE A 9 4.17 -7.56 -16.65
C PHE A 9 2.69 -7.96 -16.62
N ASN A 10 2.16 -8.25 -15.43
CA ASN A 10 0.80 -8.70 -15.24
C ASN A 10 -0.10 -7.65 -14.54
N GLY A 11 0.48 -6.54 -14.12
CA GLY A 11 -0.24 -5.48 -13.44
C GLY A 11 0.48 -4.15 -13.44
N ILE A 12 -0.22 -3.12 -12.99
CA ILE A 12 0.27 -1.76 -12.85
C ILE A 12 0.02 -1.35 -11.41
N LEU A 13 1.05 -0.89 -10.71
CA LEU A 13 0.95 -0.19 -9.44
C LEU A 13 1.05 1.32 -9.69
N PHE A 14 0.02 2.05 -9.29
CA PHE A 14 0.06 3.50 -9.21
C PHE A 14 0.58 3.89 -7.83
N HIS A 15 1.78 4.44 -7.81
CA HIS A 15 2.45 4.79 -6.57
C HIS A 15 1.90 6.08 -5.95
N ASP A 16 2.27 6.36 -4.70
CA ASP A 16 1.84 7.48 -3.87
C ASP A 16 2.12 8.88 -4.44
N ASP A 17 3.12 9.02 -5.28
CA ASP A 17 3.53 10.31 -5.88
C ASP A 17 2.42 11.03 -6.67
N ALA A 18 1.37 10.32 -7.06
CA ALA A 18 0.23 10.90 -7.75
C ALA A 18 -0.85 11.36 -6.74
N VAL A 19 -0.56 12.37 -5.97
CA VAL A 19 -1.49 13.01 -5.03
C VAL A 19 -1.99 14.32 -5.64
N LEU A 20 -3.29 14.61 -5.51
CA LEU A 20 -3.82 15.94 -5.71
C LEU A 20 -3.91 16.63 -4.35
N THR A 21 -2.93 17.46 -4.04
CA THR A 21 -2.97 18.27 -2.82
C THR A 21 -3.92 19.45 -3.02
N ASP A 22 -4.60 19.82 -1.95
CA ASP A 22 -5.44 21.01 -1.96
C ASP A 22 -4.64 22.25 -1.59
N VAL A 23 -4.70 23.24 -2.44
CA VAL A 23 -4.14 24.57 -2.13
C VAL A 23 -5.26 25.56 -1.83
N ASP A 24 -6.48 25.31 -2.30
CA ASP A 24 -7.59 26.26 -2.14
C ASP A 24 -8.95 25.56 -1.98
N ASP A 25 -9.63 25.85 -0.88
CA ASP A 25 -11.01 25.53 -0.52
C ASP A 25 -11.40 24.07 -0.28
N ALA A 26 -11.39 23.70 1.00
CA ALA A 26 -11.80 22.43 1.52
C ALA A 26 -13.31 22.31 1.80
N GLY A 27 -14.10 22.09 0.76
CA GLY A 27 -15.43 21.52 0.93
C GLY A 27 -15.37 19.98 0.76
N GLN A 28 -16.21 19.22 1.48
CA GLN A 28 -16.24 17.73 1.33
C GLN A 28 -16.48 17.31 -0.12
N ASP A 29 -17.24 18.06 -0.89
CA ASP A 29 -17.51 17.79 -2.30
C ASP A 29 -16.26 17.89 -3.17
N THR A 30 -15.36 18.82 -2.88
CA THR A 30 -14.10 18.97 -3.62
C THR A 30 -13.13 17.80 -3.37
N THR A 31 -13.06 17.25 -2.16
CA THR A 31 -12.25 16.09 -1.82
C THR A 31 -12.67 14.88 -2.63
N ARG A 32 -13.97 14.58 -2.68
CA ARG A 32 -14.49 13.46 -3.46
C ARG A 32 -14.29 13.66 -4.96
N GLN A 33 -14.45 14.88 -5.46
CA GLN A 33 -14.16 15.19 -6.87
C GLN A 33 -12.69 14.95 -7.21
N LYS A 34 -11.74 15.31 -6.33
CA LYS A 34 -10.31 15.08 -6.53
C LYS A 34 -9.95 13.60 -6.51
N SER A 35 -10.51 12.82 -5.59
CA SER A 35 -10.37 11.37 -5.58
C SER A 35 -10.86 10.77 -6.91
N GLN A 36 -12.02 11.19 -7.40
CA GLN A 36 -12.56 10.74 -8.69
C GLN A 36 -11.72 11.19 -9.90
N LEU A 37 -11.09 12.37 -9.85
CA LEU A 37 -10.15 12.81 -10.89
C LEU A 37 -8.91 11.92 -10.95
N LEU A 38 -8.31 11.58 -9.80
CA LEU A 38 -7.18 10.65 -9.72
C LEU A 38 -7.57 9.26 -10.27
N ILE A 39 -8.72 8.75 -9.87
CA ILE A 39 -9.25 7.47 -10.37
C ILE A 39 -9.49 7.55 -11.89
N GLY A 40 -10.06 8.62 -12.37
CA GLY A 40 -10.29 8.85 -13.80
C GLY A 40 -8.99 8.86 -14.61
N PHE A 41 -7.97 9.54 -14.09
CA PHE A 41 -6.63 9.59 -14.69
C PHE A 41 -6.00 8.19 -14.77
N THR A 42 -5.93 7.48 -13.64
CA THR A 42 -5.34 6.14 -13.59
C THR A 42 -6.14 5.12 -14.40
N ARG A 43 -7.47 5.28 -14.49
CA ARG A 43 -8.31 4.46 -15.37
C ARG A 43 -7.97 4.65 -16.84
N THR A 44 -7.72 5.89 -17.27
CA THR A 44 -7.28 6.19 -18.65
C THR A 44 -5.95 5.52 -18.96
N LEU A 45 -4.97 5.60 -18.05
CA LEU A 45 -3.68 4.93 -18.19
C LEU A 45 -3.84 3.40 -18.22
N SER A 46 -4.64 2.84 -17.32
CA SER A 46 -4.92 1.40 -17.26
C SER A 46 -5.57 0.90 -18.54
N GLN A 47 -6.50 1.67 -19.11
CA GLN A 47 -7.16 1.30 -20.36
C GLN A 47 -6.18 1.32 -21.52
N ALA A 48 -5.28 2.29 -21.60
CA ALA A 48 -4.24 2.34 -22.63
C ALA A 48 -3.34 1.10 -22.57
N VAL A 49 -2.98 0.64 -21.36
CA VAL A 49 -2.19 -0.60 -21.19
C VAL A 49 -3.01 -1.84 -21.54
N LYS A 50 -4.26 -1.93 -21.07
CA LYS A 50 -5.16 -3.06 -21.36
C LYS A 50 -5.45 -3.22 -22.85
N ASN A 51 -5.48 -2.14 -23.61
CA ASN A 51 -5.64 -2.18 -25.07
C ASN A 51 -4.46 -2.86 -25.77
N ILE A 52 -3.27 -2.84 -25.17
CA ILE A 52 -2.06 -3.46 -25.73
C ILE A 52 -1.84 -4.86 -25.15
N ARG A 53 -2.03 -5.04 -23.84
CA ARG A 53 -1.67 -6.25 -23.10
C ARG A 53 -2.85 -7.20 -22.85
N GLY A 54 -4.07 -6.72 -23.05
CA GLY A 54 -5.29 -7.46 -22.77
C GLY A 54 -5.97 -7.09 -21.44
N PRO A 55 -7.23 -7.47 -21.27
CA PRO A 55 -8.05 -7.07 -20.12
C PRO A 55 -7.63 -7.70 -18.80
N GLN A 56 -6.79 -8.76 -18.82
CA GLN A 56 -6.32 -9.48 -17.63
C GLN A 56 -5.32 -8.69 -16.78
N ILE A 57 -4.78 -7.57 -17.30
CA ILE A 57 -3.85 -6.72 -16.55
C ILE A 57 -4.53 -6.19 -15.29
N LYS A 58 -3.91 -6.46 -14.15
CA LYS A 58 -4.38 -6.03 -12.84
C LYS A 58 -3.93 -4.61 -12.53
N THR A 59 -4.69 -3.94 -11.68
CA THR A 59 -4.38 -2.59 -11.22
C THR A 59 -4.27 -2.57 -9.70
N ALA A 60 -3.25 -1.88 -9.21
CA ALA A 60 -3.05 -1.62 -7.79
C ALA A 60 -2.82 -0.13 -7.56
N ARG A 61 -3.25 0.38 -6.41
CA ARG A 61 -3.06 1.78 -6.04
C ARG A 61 -2.55 1.88 -4.61
N ASN A 62 -1.42 2.59 -4.40
CA ASN A 62 -0.98 2.98 -3.07
C ASN A 62 -1.95 3.98 -2.44
N MET A 63 -2.04 3.92 -1.12
CA MET A 63 -2.85 4.80 -0.30
C MET A 63 -2.12 5.10 1.01
N PHE A 64 -2.15 6.36 1.44
CA PHE A 64 -1.69 6.71 2.78
C PHE A 64 -2.55 6.02 3.85
N ALA A 65 -1.93 5.64 4.97
CA ALA A 65 -2.66 5.02 6.07
C ALA A 65 -3.55 6.03 6.81
N LEU A 66 -3.13 7.29 6.85
CA LEU A 66 -3.83 8.32 7.60
C LEU A 66 -5.32 8.49 7.18
N PRO A 67 -5.69 8.57 5.90
CA PRO A 67 -7.10 8.62 5.50
C PRO A 67 -7.94 7.41 5.93
N ILE A 68 -7.29 6.26 6.14
CA ILE A 68 -7.98 5.04 6.63
C ILE A 68 -8.24 5.14 8.13
N LEU A 69 -7.26 5.67 8.88
CA LEU A 69 -7.32 5.76 10.34
C LEU A 69 -8.07 7.02 10.83
N GLN A 70 -8.03 8.09 10.04
CA GLN A 70 -8.61 9.40 10.32
C GLN A 70 -9.31 9.91 9.05
N PRO A 71 -10.59 9.56 8.82
CA PRO A 71 -11.31 9.90 7.60
C PRO A 71 -11.35 11.39 7.27
N GLU A 72 -11.26 12.27 8.27
CA GLU A 72 -11.16 13.72 8.08
C GLU A 72 -9.92 14.14 7.28
N SER A 73 -8.86 13.32 7.28
CA SER A 73 -7.63 13.60 6.53
C SER A 73 -7.76 13.28 5.03
N GLU A 74 -8.84 12.64 4.59
CA GLU A 74 -9.11 12.40 3.16
C GLU A 74 -9.02 13.68 2.34
N ALA A 75 -9.42 14.80 2.93
CA ALA A 75 -9.33 16.12 2.29
C ALA A 75 -7.89 16.51 1.91
N TRP A 76 -6.91 16.09 2.70
CA TRP A 76 -5.50 16.45 2.48
C TRP A 76 -4.83 15.61 1.39
N PHE A 77 -5.31 14.38 1.20
CA PHE A 77 -4.69 13.41 0.30
C PHE A 77 -5.50 13.19 -0.99
N ALA A 78 -6.75 13.64 -1.03
CA ALA A 78 -7.70 13.29 -2.07
C ALA A 78 -7.80 11.76 -2.27
N GLN A 79 -7.75 11.00 -1.18
CA GLN A 79 -7.76 9.54 -1.17
C GLN A 79 -8.89 9.05 -0.26
N ASN A 80 -9.69 8.12 -0.76
CA ASN A 80 -10.77 7.47 -0.03
C ASN A 80 -10.68 5.97 -0.23
N LEU A 81 -10.72 5.20 0.87
CA LEU A 81 -10.54 3.75 0.83
C LEU A 81 -11.66 3.05 0.05
N ASP A 82 -12.91 3.45 0.23
CA ASP A 82 -14.05 2.80 -0.43
C ASP A 82 -14.03 3.05 -1.95
N ASP A 83 -13.66 4.25 -2.37
CA ASP A 83 -13.45 4.59 -3.78
C ASP A 83 -12.32 3.75 -4.40
N PHE A 84 -11.20 3.58 -3.68
CA PHE A 84 -10.06 2.81 -4.17
C PHE A 84 -10.35 1.31 -4.22
N LEU A 85 -10.98 0.74 -3.20
CA LEU A 85 -11.42 -0.66 -3.19
C LEU A 85 -12.39 -0.96 -4.34
N SER A 86 -13.17 0.03 -4.77
CA SER A 86 -14.10 -0.09 -5.89
C SER A 86 -13.42 0.06 -7.25
N ALA A 87 -12.40 0.92 -7.34
CA ALA A 87 -11.79 1.33 -8.61
C ALA A 87 -10.66 0.42 -9.08
N TYR A 88 -9.92 -0.20 -8.15
CA TYR A 88 -8.73 -1.00 -8.43
C TYR A 88 -8.94 -2.47 -8.07
N ASP A 89 -8.15 -3.36 -8.69
CA ASP A 89 -8.09 -4.77 -8.29
C ASP A 89 -7.49 -4.89 -6.87
N TRP A 90 -6.51 -4.05 -6.55
CA TRP A 90 -5.83 -4.01 -5.26
C TRP A 90 -5.66 -2.58 -4.74
N THR A 91 -5.94 -2.37 -3.46
CA THR A 91 -5.56 -1.15 -2.73
C THR A 91 -4.38 -1.48 -1.83
N VAL A 92 -3.37 -0.60 -1.82
CA VAL A 92 -2.10 -0.84 -1.15
C VAL A 92 -1.87 0.22 -0.07
N PRO A 93 -2.44 0.05 1.15
CA PRO A 93 -2.15 0.95 2.26
C PRO A 93 -0.67 0.94 2.60
N MET A 94 -0.06 2.12 2.68
CA MET A 94 1.30 2.29 3.18
C MET A 94 1.30 2.07 4.70
N ALA A 95 1.49 0.81 5.10
CA ALA A 95 1.55 0.36 6.50
C ALA A 95 2.92 0.71 7.10
N MET A 96 3.21 2.02 7.19
CA MET A 96 4.53 2.59 7.43
C MET A 96 4.55 3.43 8.73
N PRO A 97 4.54 2.80 9.91
CA PRO A 97 4.36 3.50 11.19
C PRO A 97 5.40 4.59 11.44
N LEU A 98 6.67 4.37 11.10
CA LEU A 98 7.71 5.38 11.35
C LEU A 98 7.55 6.60 10.44
N MET A 99 7.02 6.41 9.22
CA MET A 99 6.69 7.53 8.31
C MET A 99 5.56 8.39 8.89
N GLU A 100 4.61 7.75 9.59
CA GLU A 100 3.51 8.42 10.30
C GLU A 100 3.93 8.93 11.69
N SER A 101 5.23 8.99 11.98
CA SER A 101 5.79 9.45 13.25
C SER A 101 5.32 8.64 14.48
N VAL A 102 4.95 7.38 14.27
CA VAL A 102 4.57 6.46 15.35
C VAL A 102 5.83 5.96 16.04
N PRO A 103 5.92 6.03 17.38
CA PRO A 103 7.03 5.44 18.10
C PRO A 103 7.21 3.94 17.80
N ALA A 104 8.46 3.49 17.73
CA ALA A 104 8.77 2.10 17.35
C ALA A 104 8.06 1.06 18.25
N GLU A 105 7.93 1.36 19.54
CA GLU A 105 7.25 0.52 20.52
C GLU A 105 5.72 0.46 20.34
N GLU A 106 5.13 1.45 19.67
CA GLU A 106 3.70 1.52 19.39
C GLU A 106 3.33 0.98 18.00
N SER A 107 4.33 0.68 17.15
CA SER A 107 4.12 0.32 15.75
C SER A 107 3.24 -0.92 15.57
N ASN A 108 3.37 -1.93 16.42
CA ASN A 108 2.56 -3.16 16.36
C ASN A 108 1.07 -2.88 16.64
N ALA A 109 0.80 -2.04 17.66
CA ALA A 109 -0.57 -1.63 17.96
C ALA A 109 -1.15 -0.76 16.86
N TRP A 110 -0.35 0.09 16.26
CA TRP A 110 -0.74 0.93 15.13
C TRP A 110 -1.10 0.09 13.90
N LEU A 111 -0.26 -0.89 13.52
CA LEU A 111 -0.53 -1.83 12.43
C LEU A 111 -1.84 -2.59 12.66
N THR A 112 -2.04 -3.09 13.89
CA THR A 112 -3.28 -3.78 14.26
C THR A 112 -4.51 -2.87 14.10
N ARG A 113 -4.41 -1.59 14.47
CA ARG A 113 -5.49 -0.62 14.25
C ARG A 113 -5.77 -0.40 12.76
N LEU A 114 -4.72 -0.28 11.93
CA LEU A 114 -4.85 -0.11 10.49
C LEU A 114 -5.57 -1.30 9.86
N VAL A 115 -5.15 -2.54 10.19
CA VAL A 115 -5.82 -3.76 9.72
C VAL A 115 -7.30 -3.76 10.11
N LYS A 116 -7.61 -3.47 11.37
CA LYS A 116 -9.00 -3.41 11.85
C LYS A 116 -9.83 -2.36 11.11
N ALA A 117 -9.26 -1.18 10.85
CA ALA A 117 -9.94 -0.12 10.12
C ALA A 117 -10.29 -0.52 8.66
N VAL A 118 -9.43 -1.30 8.00
CA VAL A 118 -9.74 -1.88 6.68
C VAL A 118 -10.79 -2.99 6.80
N ALA A 119 -10.66 -3.88 7.79
CA ALA A 119 -11.49 -5.07 7.99
C ALA A 119 -12.97 -4.76 8.29
N VAL A 120 -13.29 -3.55 8.74
CA VAL A 120 -14.70 -3.10 8.93
C VAL A 120 -15.51 -3.25 7.63
N ARG A 121 -14.86 -3.20 6.49
CA ARG A 121 -15.50 -3.32 5.18
C ARG A 121 -15.48 -4.78 4.73
N PRO A 122 -16.66 -5.41 4.49
CA PRO A 122 -16.72 -6.81 4.08
C PRO A 122 -15.88 -7.07 2.83
N GLY A 123 -15.00 -8.05 2.91
CA GLY A 123 -14.14 -8.47 1.79
C GLY A 123 -12.98 -7.54 1.46
N ALA A 124 -12.80 -6.41 2.15
CA ALA A 124 -11.74 -5.45 1.85
C ALA A 124 -10.34 -6.07 1.99
N LEU A 125 -10.10 -6.90 3.00
CA LEU A 125 -8.81 -7.56 3.20
C LEU A 125 -8.38 -8.41 2.01
N ASN A 126 -9.33 -9.00 1.26
CA ASN A 126 -9.03 -9.79 0.05
C ASN A 126 -8.61 -8.92 -1.14
N LYS A 127 -8.79 -7.61 -1.05
CA LYS A 127 -8.42 -6.62 -2.06
C LYS A 127 -7.35 -5.64 -1.56
N THR A 128 -6.71 -5.97 -0.45
CA THR A 128 -5.73 -5.08 0.18
C THR A 128 -4.38 -5.79 0.30
N ILE A 129 -3.31 -5.08 -0.06
CA ILE A 129 -1.92 -5.48 0.13
C ILE A 129 -1.30 -4.46 1.10
N PHE A 130 -0.90 -4.88 2.29
CA PHE A 130 -0.27 -3.98 3.26
C PHE A 130 1.22 -3.81 2.92
N GLU A 131 1.64 -2.58 2.61
CA GLU A 131 3.02 -2.26 2.25
C GLU A 131 3.78 -1.73 3.47
N LEU A 132 4.68 -2.54 4.00
CA LEU A 132 5.54 -2.18 5.13
C LEU A 132 6.73 -1.34 4.67
N GLN A 133 7.23 -0.47 5.56
CA GLN A 133 8.47 0.27 5.28
C GLN A 133 9.70 -0.55 5.65
N ALA A 134 10.65 -0.65 4.72
CA ALA A 134 11.98 -1.20 4.96
C ALA A 134 13.05 -0.11 5.22
N ARG A 135 12.64 1.17 5.19
CA ARG A 135 13.50 2.32 5.43
C ARG A 135 12.83 3.33 6.34
N ASP A 136 13.58 3.89 7.26
CA ASP A 136 13.17 5.02 8.08
C ASP A 136 13.61 6.32 7.41
N TRP A 137 12.66 6.99 6.76
CA TRP A 137 12.90 8.27 6.08
C TRP A 137 12.96 9.46 7.02
N ALA A 138 12.44 9.32 8.25
CA ALA A 138 12.49 10.38 9.25
C ALA A 138 13.89 10.59 9.80
N GLN A 139 14.74 9.55 9.78
CA GLN A 139 16.13 9.64 10.20
C GLN A 139 17.00 10.39 9.18
N LYS A 140 17.99 11.14 9.67
CA LYS A 140 19.00 11.80 8.83
C LYS A 140 20.41 11.43 9.34
N PRO A 141 21.22 10.68 8.56
CA PRO A 141 20.88 10.07 7.27
C PRO A 141 19.78 9.00 7.41
N GLN A 142 19.05 8.77 6.34
CA GLN A 142 18.04 7.71 6.28
C GLN A 142 18.67 6.34 6.59
N ARG A 143 17.95 5.51 7.33
CA ARG A 143 18.43 4.20 7.76
C ARG A 143 17.50 3.09 7.32
N ALA A 144 18.04 1.90 7.06
CA ALA A 144 17.23 0.71 6.92
C ALA A 144 16.51 0.42 8.25
N VAL A 145 15.29 -0.05 8.16
CA VAL A 145 14.59 -0.66 9.29
C VAL A 145 15.31 -1.98 9.61
N ALA A 146 15.52 -2.29 10.88
CA ALA A 146 16.13 -3.54 11.27
C ALA A 146 15.29 -4.74 10.79
N ASP A 147 15.94 -5.78 10.27
CA ASP A 147 15.24 -6.96 9.73
C ASP A 147 14.31 -7.59 10.77
N GLU A 148 14.74 -7.66 12.04
CA GLU A 148 13.95 -8.19 13.14
C GLU A 148 12.65 -7.40 13.33
N ARG A 149 12.69 -6.09 13.15
CA ARG A 149 11.50 -5.23 13.24
C ARG A 149 10.56 -5.48 12.06
N LEU A 150 11.11 -5.61 10.86
CA LEU A 150 10.32 -5.90 9.67
C LEU A 150 9.64 -7.26 9.78
N VAL A 151 10.37 -8.29 10.24
CA VAL A 151 9.82 -9.62 10.54
C VAL A 151 8.69 -9.53 11.57
N GLU A 152 8.89 -8.80 12.67
CA GLU A 152 7.87 -8.58 13.69
C GLU A 152 6.59 -7.97 13.11
N TRP A 153 6.72 -6.96 12.24
CA TRP A 153 5.58 -6.34 11.57
C TRP A 153 4.85 -7.30 10.62
N MET A 154 5.58 -8.11 9.86
CA MET A 154 4.99 -9.15 9.03
C MET A 154 4.18 -10.15 9.87
N GLN A 155 4.73 -10.59 11.00
CA GLN A 155 4.05 -11.49 11.92
C GLN A 155 2.80 -10.84 12.53
N VAL A 156 2.84 -9.56 12.86
CA VAL A 156 1.64 -8.81 13.31
C VAL A 156 0.55 -8.85 12.25
N LEU A 157 0.89 -8.65 10.97
CA LEU A 157 -0.08 -8.74 9.88
C LEU A 157 -0.65 -10.16 9.76
N GLN A 158 0.19 -11.18 9.78
CA GLN A 158 -0.22 -12.59 9.72
C GLN A 158 -1.16 -12.97 10.88
N LEU A 159 -0.81 -12.59 12.11
CA LEU A 159 -1.63 -12.82 13.30
C LEU A 159 -3.01 -12.13 13.24
N ASN A 160 -3.13 -11.07 12.44
CA ASN A 160 -4.40 -10.41 12.14
C ASN A 160 -5.10 -10.96 10.88
N GLY A 161 -4.64 -12.11 10.35
CA GLY A 161 -5.25 -12.81 9.22
C GLY A 161 -4.93 -12.21 7.85
N ILE A 162 -3.90 -11.37 7.76
CA ILE A 162 -3.49 -10.76 6.49
C ILE A 162 -2.63 -11.76 5.71
N LYS A 163 -3.05 -12.04 4.47
CA LYS A 163 -2.33 -12.90 3.53
C LYS A 163 -1.52 -12.12 2.48
N ASN A 164 -1.89 -10.86 2.24
CA ASN A 164 -1.29 -10.04 1.19
C ASN A 164 -0.55 -8.86 1.81
N TYR A 165 0.75 -8.91 1.80
CA TYR A 165 1.62 -7.83 2.25
C TYR A 165 2.95 -7.85 1.50
N GLY A 166 3.67 -6.76 1.58
CA GLY A 166 4.99 -6.58 1.01
C GLY A 166 5.76 -5.51 1.78
N TYR A 167 6.89 -5.11 1.26
CA TYR A 167 7.69 -4.03 1.83
C TYR A 167 8.30 -3.15 0.73
N TYR A 168 8.67 -1.93 1.12
CA TYR A 168 9.31 -0.95 0.27
C TYR A 168 10.28 -0.06 1.09
N PRO A 169 11.44 0.31 0.55
CA PRO A 169 12.04 -0.16 -0.71
C PRO A 169 12.76 -1.50 -0.53
N ASP A 170 13.01 -2.17 -1.66
CA ASP A 170 13.93 -3.30 -1.73
C ASP A 170 15.29 -2.82 -2.28
N ASP A 171 16.34 -2.95 -1.50
CA ASP A 171 17.72 -2.67 -1.91
C ASP A 171 18.46 -3.99 -2.16
N PHE A 172 18.14 -4.64 -3.27
CA PHE A 172 18.73 -5.92 -3.64
C PHE A 172 20.25 -5.87 -3.88
N ILE A 173 20.82 -4.69 -4.15
CA ILE A 173 22.27 -4.52 -4.33
C ILE A 173 23.00 -4.70 -3.00
N ASN A 174 22.45 -4.10 -1.93
CA ASN A 174 23.03 -4.18 -0.59
C ASN A 174 22.38 -5.28 0.28
N ASN A 175 21.48 -6.09 -0.29
CA ASN A 175 20.69 -7.09 0.42
C ASN A 175 19.98 -6.48 1.65
N GLN A 176 19.24 -5.42 1.44
CA GLN A 176 18.48 -4.73 2.50
C GLN A 176 17.02 -4.55 2.12
N PRO A 177 16.10 -5.17 2.88
CA PRO A 177 16.35 -6.05 4.06
C PRO A 177 17.04 -7.36 3.68
N ASP A 178 17.71 -8.00 4.64
CA ASP A 178 18.41 -9.27 4.41
C ASP A 178 17.41 -10.39 4.06
N MET A 179 17.44 -10.82 2.80
CA MET A 179 16.53 -11.86 2.29
C MET A 179 16.63 -13.19 3.04
N SER A 180 17.79 -13.51 3.63
CA SER A 180 17.92 -14.74 4.43
C SER A 180 17.06 -14.70 5.71
N ARG A 181 16.79 -13.51 6.22
CA ARG A 181 16.01 -13.28 7.44
C ARG A 181 14.53 -13.11 7.18
N ILE A 182 14.15 -12.36 6.12
CA ILE A 182 12.75 -12.04 5.88
C ILE A 182 12.03 -13.05 4.99
N ARG A 183 12.76 -13.82 4.17
CA ARG A 183 12.18 -14.81 3.25
C ARG A 183 11.23 -15.81 3.91
N PRO A 184 11.50 -16.33 5.14
CA PRO A 184 10.56 -17.23 5.81
C PRO A 184 9.14 -16.66 5.92
N GLU A 185 9.00 -15.33 6.12
CA GLU A 185 7.70 -14.66 6.28
C GLU A 185 6.87 -14.62 4.98
N PHE A 186 7.50 -14.86 3.83
CA PHE A 186 6.83 -14.96 2.53
C PHE A 186 6.68 -16.40 2.05
N SER A 187 7.07 -17.38 2.86
CA SER A 187 7.11 -18.78 2.44
C SER A 187 5.87 -19.54 2.90
N SER A 188 5.07 -20.04 1.96
CA SER A 188 3.98 -20.98 2.26
C SER A 188 4.46 -22.31 2.85
N TYR A 189 5.75 -22.62 2.76
CA TYR A 189 6.35 -23.78 3.40
C TYR A 189 6.36 -23.65 4.93
N TRP A 190 6.63 -22.43 5.44
CA TRP A 190 6.65 -22.14 6.89
C TRP A 190 5.27 -21.81 7.44
N TYR A 191 4.42 -21.23 6.59
CA TYR A 191 3.06 -20.81 6.93
C TYR A 191 2.07 -21.39 5.93
N PRO A 192 1.89 -22.74 5.92
CA PRO A 192 0.91 -23.36 5.06
C PRO A 192 -0.49 -22.88 5.46
N ASP A 193 -1.32 -22.60 4.46
CA ASP A 193 -2.74 -22.36 4.71
C ASP A 193 -3.31 -23.60 5.43
N ASN A 194 -3.80 -23.39 6.63
CA ASN A 194 -4.60 -24.41 7.30
C ASN A 194 -6.00 -24.34 6.67
N ASP A 195 -6.27 -25.16 5.67
CA ASP A 195 -7.59 -25.41 5.11
C ASP A 195 -8.47 -26.18 6.11
#